data_54462183fef8785e4388a4060d24a3ab
#
_entry.id   54462183fef8785e4388a4060d24a3ab
#
_cell.length_a   1.000
_cell.length_b   1.000
_cell.length_c   1.000
_cell.angle_alpha   90.00
_cell.angle_beta   90.00
_cell.angle_gamma   90.00
#
_symmetry.space_group_name_H-M   'P 1'
#
loop_
_entity.id
_entity.type
_entity.pdbx_description
1 polymer ?
#
loop_
_entity_poly.entity_id
_entity_poly.type
_entity_poly.pdbx_seq_one_letter_code
_entity_poly.pdbx_strand_id
1 'polypeptide(L)'
;MAMALGSSSTSAKKPTSSRPARYSAFDIFKRGITHEDWPRTFTQHDLKKSYDVVIIGAGVHGLACAYYLAKNHGITNVAVLDKAYMGGGGSGRNTAIIRSNYLTPEGVRFYDRSVKLYEGLAADINYNVMFSQRGHLTLAHNDASMRTMAWRAEVNKLQGINSSVIDAQEVGKIVPHLDVSKNTRYPILGALYHPPGGIIRHDAVNWGYARAADHMGVEIHQQTEVLGIETKEGKVTGVNTSRGHISTNMVVSATAGWASTISDMVGVKMPLITHPLQAAVTEPVKVFIPAVVVSGSLHVYVSQTDRGELVFGASVDPYPSYSMRGSLEFTESLATHILELMPSIGSLKLLRQWAGLCDMTPDYSPIMGFTPVEGFVVDVGWGTYGYKAGPVSGEQMAQLVATGKTPELISAFALSRFADGNLVGEKGAASVGH
;
A
#
# COMPACT_ATOMS: atom_id res chain seq x y z
N MET A 1 58.74 15.33 -1.38
CA MET A 1 58.24 14.49 -2.50
C MET A 1 56.81 14.14 -2.17
N ALA A 2 55.85 15.00 -2.60
CA ALA A 2 54.44 14.87 -2.30
C ALA A 2 53.75 14.28 -3.54
N MET A 3 53.17 13.10 -3.41
CA MET A 3 52.34 12.51 -4.46
C MET A 3 50.93 13.10 -4.39
N ALA A 4 50.53 13.79 -5.44
CA ALA A 4 49.17 14.25 -5.66
C ALA A 4 48.33 13.08 -6.09
N LEU A 5 47.30 12.76 -5.30
CA LEU A 5 46.24 11.84 -5.70
C LEU A 5 45.19 12.61 -6.53
N GLY A 6 45.17 12.32 -7.82
CA GLY A 6 44.19 12.89 -8.76
C GLY A 6 42.79 12.36 -8.48
N SER A 7 41.86 13.25 -8.17
CA SER A 7 40.43 12.97 -8.10
C SER A 7 39.86 12.82 -9.54
N SER A 8 39.61 11.61 -9.97
CA SER A 8 38.85 11.38 -11.18
C SER A 8 37.37 11.57 -10.89
N SER A 9 36.83 12.72 -11.23
CA SER A 9 35.39 12.93 -11.30
C SER A 9 34.82 12.15 -12.50
N THR A 10 34.29 10.96 -12.24
CA THR A 10 33.45 10.25 -13.24
C THR A 10 32.11 10.95 -13.30
N SER A 11 31.91 11.80 -14.31
CA SER A 11 30.59 12.34 -14.65
C SER A 11 29.66 11.16 -14.99
N ALA A 12 28.70 10.87 -14.13
CA ALA A 12 27.66 9.90 -14.43
C ALA A 12 26.90 10.36 -15.66
N LYS A 13 27.00 9.61 -16.77
CA LYS A 13 26.20 9.83 -17.98
C LYS A 13 24.73 9.72 -17.59
N LYS A 14 23.92 10.74 -17.90
CA LYS A 14 22.46 10.67 -17.76
C LYS A 14 21.94 9.40 -18.48
N PRO A 15 21.08 8.62 -17.85
CA PRO A 15 20.55 7.41 -18.47
C PRO A 15 19.78 7.77 -19.75
N THR A 16 20.00 7.02 -20.80
CA THR A 16 19.37 7.21 -22.13
C THR A 16 17.91 6.73 -22.18
N SER A 17 17.41 6.12 -21.12
CA SER A 17 16.05 5.58 -20.98
C SER A 17 15.51 5.86 -19.59
N SER A 18 14.22 6.18 -19.48
CA SER A 18 13.51 6.32 -18.20
C SER A 18 13.28 4.99 -17.46
N ARG A 19 13.65 3.85 -18.09
CA ARG A 19 13.45 2.50 -17.53
C ARG A 19 14.80 1.84 -17.26
N PRO A 20 14.98 1.25 -16.05
CA PRO A 20 16.17 0.44 -15.78
C PRO A 20 16.26 -0.76 -16.72
N ALA A 21 17.48 -1.10 -17.14
CA ALA A 21 17.70 -2.27 -17.98
C ALA A 21 17.36 -3.58 -17.23
N ARG A 22 16.84 -4.57 -17.95
CA ARG A 22 16.73 -5.95 -17.45
C ARG A 22 18.07 -6.65 -17.59
N TYR A 23 18.33 -7.60 -16.72
CA TYR A 23 19.44 -8.53 -16.91
C TYR A 23 19.07 -9.54 -17.99
N SER A 24 19.99 -9.75 -18.94
CA SER A 24 19.87 -10.83 -19.91
C SER A 24 20.25 -12.18 -19.26
N ALA A 25 19.82 -13.28 -19.88
CA ALA A 25 20.31 -14.61 -19.46
C ALA A 25 21.84 -14.71 -19.54
N PHE A 26 22.45 -14.03 -20.50
CA PHE A 26 23.90 -13.96 -20.66
C PHE A 26 24.57 -13.20 -19.48
N ASP A 27 23.97 -12.09 -19.01
CA ASP A 27 24.48 -11.38 -17.83
C ASP A 27 24.42 -12.25 -16.57
N ILE A 28 23.34 -13.02 -16.41
CA ILE A 28 23.20 -13.97 -15.30
C ILE A 28 24.29 -15.04 -15.35
N PHE A 29 24.50 -15.62 -16.53
CA PHE A 29 25.52 -16.64 -16.76
C PHE A 29 26.94 -16.09 -16.53
N LYS A 30 27.26 -14.92 -17.12
CA LYS A 30 28.53 -14.26 -16.95
C LYS A 30 28.84 -14.01 -15.48
N ARG A 31 27.91 -13.38 -14.73
CA ARG A 31 28.09 -13.07 -13.31
C ARG A 31 28.18 -14.31 -12.43
N GLY A 32 27.47 -15.40 -12.80
CA GLY A 32 27.60 -16.69 -12.13
C GLY A 32 28.99 -17.30 -12.25
N ILE A 33 29.69 -17.07 -13.37
CA ILE A 33 31.08 -17.58 -13.59
C ILE A 33 32.12 -16.62 -13.02
N THR A 34 31.96 -15.32 -13.26
CA THR A 34 32.97 -14.31 -12.85
C THR A 34 32.88 -13.93 -11.39
N HIS A 35 31.82 -14.33 -10.69
CA HIS A 35 31.50 -13.92 -9.31
C HIS A 35 31.45 -12.40 -9.12
N GLU A 36 31.15 -11.64 -10.20
CA GLU A 36 30.94 -10.20 -10.12
C GLU A 36 29.75 -9.88 -9.23
N ASP A 37 29.88 -8.85 -8.39
CA ASP A 37 28.80 -8.38 -7.54
C ASP A 37 27.57 -7.92 -8.37
N TRP A 38 26.39 -8.22 -7.85
CA TRP A 38 25.15 -7.71 -8.42
C TRP A 38 25.00 -6.23 -8.08
N PRO A 39 24.59 -5.38 -9.04
CA PRO A 39 24.27 -4.01 -8.74
C PRO A 39 23.14 -3.94 -7.72
N ARG A 40 23.23 -2.99 -6.81
CA ARG A 40 22.19 -2.75 -5.82
C ARG A 40 20.89 -2.35 -6.49
N THR A 41 19.77 -2.60 -5.82
CA THR A 41 18.43 -2.22 -6.31
C THR A 41 18.30 -0.70 -6.47
N PHE A 42 18.94 0.05 -5.60
CA PHE A 42 19.09 1.51 -5.67
C PHE A 42 20.43 1.92 -5.07
N THR A 43 20.89 3.10 -5.45
CA THR A 43 22.19 3.63 -5.06
C THR A 43 22.11 4.22 -3.64
N GLN A 44 23.15 4.01 -2.84
CA GLN A 44 23.31 4.75 -1.57
C GLN A 44 24.02 6.06 -1.85
N HIS A 45 23.40 7.16 -1.41
CA HIS A 45 23.93 8.50 -1.55
C HIS A 45 24.23 9.12 -0.19
N ASP A 46 25.18 10.05 -0.18
CA ASP A 46 25.31 10.97 0.94
C ASP A 46 24.14 11.96 0.93
N LEU A 47 23.69 12.35 2.11
CA LEU A 47 22.59 13.29 2.24
C LEU A 47 23.01 14.69 1.74
N LYS A 48 22.30 15.23 0.77
CA LYS A 48 22.51 16.59 0.29
C LYS A 48 22.02 17.62 1.31
N LYS A 49 22.54 18.84 1.21
CA LYS A 49 22.10 19.97 2.05
C LYS A 49 20.71 20.49 1.68
N SER A 50 20.25 20.24 0.44
CA SER A 50 18.96 20.71 -0.04
C SER A 50 18.35 19.76 -1.08
N TYR A 51 17.02 19.68 -1.06
CA TYR A 51 16.21 18.99 -2.06
C TYR A 51 14.97 19.83 -2.41
N ASP A 52 14.46 19.67 -3.62
CA ASP A 52 13.23 20.34 -4.05
C ASP A 52 12.02 19.76 -3.32
N VAL A 53 12.04 18.42 -3.08
CA VAL A 53 10.98 17.71 -2.35
C VAL A 53 11.61 16.70 -1.40
N VAL A 54 11.14 16.68 -0.16
CA VAL A 54 11.43 15.63 0.82
C VAL A 54 10.18 14.80 1.06
N ILE A 55 10.26 13.50 0.83
CA ILE A 55 9.18 12.55 1.09
C ILE A 55 9.54 11.75 2.33
N ILE A 56 8.67 11.77 3.34
CA ILE A 56 8.85 11.03 4.59
C ILE A 56 8.06 9.72 4.50
N GLY A 57 8.76 8.60 4.50
CA GLY A 57 8.24 7.24 4.37
C GLY A 57 8.59 6.59 3.03
N ALA A 58 9.44 5.54 3.05
CA ALA A 58 9.79 4.72 1.89
C ALA A 58 8.88 3.48 1.76
N GLY A 59 7.60 3.65 2.02
CA GLY A 59 6.54 2.71 1.68
C GLY A 59 6.09 2.87 0.23
N VAL A 60 5.08 2.08 -0.19
CA VAL A 60 4.56 2.12 -1.57
C VAL A 60 4.09 3.51 -1.98
N HIS A 61 3.48 4.28 -1.08
CA HIS A 61 2.98 5.64 -1.36
C HIS A 61 4.14 6.60 -1.64
N GLY A 62 5.09 6.71 -0.72
CA GLY A 62 6.23 7.61 -0.88
C GLY A 62 7.11 7.25 -2.09
N LEU A 63 7.36 5.96 -2.31
CA LEU A 63 8.15 5.51 -3.47
C LEU A 63 7.42 5.73 -4.79
N ALA A 64 6.10 5.51 -4.85
CA ALA A 64 5.30 5.80 -6.04
C ALA A 64 5.25 7.32 -6.30
N CYS A 65 5.06 8.15 -5.26
CA CYS A 65 5.11 9.60 -5.39
C CYS A 65 6.44 10.07 -5.98
N ALA A 66 7.56 9.60 -5.43
CA ALA A 66 8.89 9.91 -5.93
C ALA A 66 9.09 9.49 -7.39
N TYR A 67 8.64 8.27 -7.74
CA TYR A 67 8.68 7.77 -9.10
C TYR A 67 7.89 8.64 -10.07
N TYR A 68 6.64 9.01 -9.73
CA TYR A 68 5.80 9.81 -10.61
C TYR A 68 6.24 11.28 -10.68
N LEU A 69 6.83 11.86 -9.61
CA LEU A 69 7.48 13.17 -9.67
C LEU A 69 8.59 13.18 -10.73
N ALA A 70 9.45 12.18 -10.72
CA ALA A 70 10.54 12.07 -11.69
C ALA A 70 10.02 11.74 -13.10
N LYS A 71 9.12 10.74 -13.23
CA LYS A 71 8.64 10.25 -14.52
C LYS A 71 7.76 11.25 -15.25
N ASN A 72 6.76 11.82 -14.55
CA ASN A 72 5.71 12.61 -15.18
C ASN A 72 6.01 14.12 -15.18
N HIS A 73 6.83 14.59 -14.24
CA HIS A 73 7.06 16.01 -14.01
C HIS A 73 8.53 16.42 -14.10
N GLY A 74 9.46 15.48 -14.27
CA GLY A 74 10.89 15.76 -14.35
C GLY A 74 11.53 16.28 -13.06
N ILE A 75 10.82 16.17 -11.93
CA ILE A 75 11.31 16.59 -10.60
C ILE A 75 12.12 15.41 -10.03
N THR A 76 13.44 15.53 -10.06
CA THR A 76 14.37 14.44 -9.69
C THR A 76 15.24 14.75 -8.48
N ASN A 77 15.34 16.03 -8.07
CA ASN A 77 16.04 16.40 -6.83
C ASN A 77 15.13 16.13 -5.61
N VAL A 78 14.83 14.86 -5.41
CA VAL A 78 13.89 14.35 -4.40
C VAL A 78 14.63 13.43 -3.44
N ALA A 79 14.43 13.62 -2.13
CA ALA A 79 14.85 12.68 -1.09
C ALA A 79 13.65 11.91 -0.56
N VAL A 80 13.73 10.58 -0.55
CA VAL A 80 12.81 9.71 0.18
C VAL A 80 13.50 9.25 1.46
N LEU A 81 12.97 9.63 2.60
CA LEU A 81 13.54 9.34 3.92
C LEU A 81 12.73 8.25 4.64
N ASP A 82 13.41 7.26 5.21
CA ASP A 82 12.77 6.28 6.09
C ASP A 82 13.62 6.01 7.33
N LYS A 83 12.99 6.00 8.50
CA LYS A 83 13.69 5.73 9.77
C LYS A 83 14.23 4.31 9.89
N ALA A 84 13.65 3.38 9.14
CA ALA A 84 14.06 1.99 9.10
C ALA A 84 14.58 1.63 7.70
N TYR A 85 14.02 0.61 7.11
CA TYR A 85 14.34 0.17 5.76
C TYR A 85 13.11 0.32 4.84
N MET A 86 13.35 0.41 3.56
CA MET A 86 12.34 0.54 2.52
C MET A 86 11.27 -0.55 2.64
N GLY A 87 10.01 -0.13 2.70
CA GLY A 87 8.88 -1.04 2.88
C GLY A 87 8.74 -1.61 4.30
N GLY A 88 9.58 -1.22 5.25
CA GLY A 88 9.57 -1.73 6.63
C GLY A 88 8.34 -1.38 7.47
N GLY A 89 7.52 -0.43 7.02
CA GLY A 89 6.24 -0.06 7.62
C GLY A 89 5.07 -0.93 7.14
N GLY A 90 3.91 -0.31 6.91
CA GLY A 90 2.68 -0.96 6.46
C GLY A 90 2.83 -1.71 5.14
N SER A 91 3.67 -1.21 4.21
CA SER A 91 3.89 -1.83 2.90
C SER A 91 4.47 -3.25 2.96
N GLY A 92 5.39 -3.54 3.88
CA GLY A 92 5.95 -4.89 4.04
C GLY A 92 5.15 -5.80 4.98
N ARG A 93 4.06 -5.29 5.56
CA ARG A 93 3.21 -6.02 6.51
C ARG A 93 1.79 -6.24 6.02
N ASN A 94 1.45 -5.74 4.84
CA ASN A 94 0.15 -5.93 4.25
C ASN A 94 0.01 -7.34 3.62
N THR A 95 -1.21 -7.72 3.29
CA THR A 95 -1.55 -9.00 2.67
C THR A 95 -1.72 -8.92 1.16
N ALA A 96 -1.36 -7.78 0.57
CA ALA A 96 -1.21 -7.54 -0.86
C ALA A 96 -2.45 -7.82 -1.74
N ILE A 97 -3.63 -7.63 -1.18
CA ILE A 97 -4.90 -7.76 -1.91
C ILE A 97 -5.16 -6.48 -2.70
N ILE A 98 -5.40 -6.62 -4.00
CA ILE A 98 -5.74 -5.53 -4.92
C ILE A 98 -7.18 -5.70 -5.38
N ARG A 99 -7.98 -4.62 -5.31
CA ARG A 99 -9.38 -4.59 -5.77
C ARG A 99 -9.86 -3.16 -5.97
N SER A 100 -10.96 -2.97 -6.75
CA SER A 100 -11.62 -1.67 -6.97
C SER A 100 -13.12 -1.67 -6.67
N ASN A 101 -13.68 -2.75 -6.16
CA ASN A 101 -15.10 -2.87 -5.83
C ASN A 101 -15.46 -2.17 -4.52
N TYR A 102 -15.34 -0.85 -4.49
CA TYR A 102 -15.62 -0.01 -3.32
C TYR A 102 -17.10 0.40 -3.24
N LEU A 103 -17.44 1.25 -2.26
CA LEU A 103 -18.80 1.58 -1.90
C LEU A 103 -19.23 2.94 -2.46
N THR A 104 -18.34 3.95 -2.37
CA THR A 104 -18.64 5.30 -2.83
C THR A 104 -18.14 5.51 -4.27
N PRO A 105 -18.79 6.38 -5.06
CA PRO A 105 -18.31 6.71 -6.40
C PRO A 105 -16.87 7.23 -6.41
N GLU A 106 -16.48 8.01 -5.39
CA GLU A 106 -15.13 8.54 -5.19
C GLU A 106 -14.12 7.40 -5.00
N GLY A 107 -14.41 6.49 -4.07
CA GLY A 107 -13.59 5.31 -3.80
C GLY A 107 -13.50 4.40 -5.02
N VAL A 108 -14.62 4.09 -5.67
CA VAL A 108 -14.64 3.22 -6.87
C VAL A 108 -13.74 3.78 -7.96
N ARG A 109 -13.88 5.06 -8.34
CA ARG A 109 -13.05 5.68 -9.39
C ARG A 109 -11.58 5.71 -9.01
N PHE A 110 -11.28 6.04 -7.76
CA PHE A 110 -9.91 6.12 -7.26
C PHE A 110 -9.23 4.73 -7.31
N TYR A 111 -9.85 3.71 -6.75
CA TYR A 111 -9.26 2.37 -6.72
C TYR A 111 -9.26 1.65 -8.08
N ASP A 112 -10.20 1.97 -8.99
CA ASP A 112 -10.15 1.49 -10.37
C ASP A 112 -8.94 2.04 -11.13
N ARG A 113 -8.66 3.34 -10.96
CA ARG A 113 -7.42 3.92 -11.49
C ARG A 113 -6.19 3.18 -10.97
N SER A 114 -6.20 2.80 -9.69
CA SER A 114 -5.09 2.05 -9.09
C SER A 114 -4.92 0.66 -9.70
N VAL A 115 -6.01 -0.09 -9.90
CA VAL A 115 -5.96 -1.41 -10.55
C VAL A 115 -5.35 -1.28 -11.95
N LYS A 116 -5.81 -0.32 -12.74
CA LYS A 116 -5.27 -0.05 -14.09
C LYS A 116 -3.78 0.30 -14.08
N LEU A 117 -3.33 1.05 -13.07
CA LEU A 117 -1.91 1.34 -12.91
C LEU A 117 -1.11 0.08 -12.53
N TYR A 118 -1.66 -0.78 -11.66
CA TYR A 118 -1.01 -2.06 -11.33
C TYR A 118 -0.92 -3.01 -12.53
N GLU A 119 -1.93 -3.06 -13.40
CA GLU A 119 -1.91 -3.85 -14.64
C GLU A 119 -0.75 -3.46 -15.56
N GLY A 120 -0.46 -2.17 -15.69
CA GLY A 120 0.64 -1.65 -16.49
C GLY A 120 2.00 -1.62 -15.79
N LEU A 121 2.03 -1.73 -14.46
CA LEU A 121 3.19 -1.39 -13.65
C LEU A 121 4.46 -2.19 -14.02
N ALA A 122 4.33 -3.51 -14.21
CA ALA A 122 5.48 -4.36 -14.53
C ALA A 122 6.20 -3.93 -15.82
N ALA A 123 5.45 -3.48 -16.81
CA ALA A 123 5.99 -2.94 -18.05
C ALA A 123 6.61 -1.56 -17.83
N ASP A 124 5.94 -0.72 -17.05
CA ASP A 124 6.34 0.67 -16.80
C ASP A 124 7.68 0.78 -16.07
N ILE A 125 7.86 0.00 -15.00
CA ILE A 125 9.09 0.02 -14.19
C ILE A 125 10.11 -1.05 -14.63
N ASN A 126 9.79 -1.83 -15.67
CA ASN A 126 10.58 -2.95 -16.14
C ASN A 126 11.00 -3.92 -15.01
N TYR A 127 10.03 -4.30 -14.18
CA TYR A 127 10.22 -5.17 -13.02
C TYR A 127 8.96 -6.01 -12.77
N ASN A 128 9.11 -7.33 -12.61
CA ASN A 128 7.97 -8.21 -12.41
C ASN A 128 7.40 -8.04 -10.98
N VAL A 129 6.21 -7.48 -10.88
CA VAL A 129 5.49 -7.28 -9.62
C VAL A 129 4.58 -8.44 -9.25
N MET A 130 4.51 -9.47 -10.10
CA MET A 130 3.72 -10.69 -9.89
C MET A 130 2.26 -10.40 -9.54
N PHE A 131 1.62 -9.51 -10.31
CA PHE A 131 0.20 -9.23 -10.15
C PHE A 131 -0.64 -10.37 -10.73
N SER A 132 -1.34 -11.09 -9.86
CA SER A 132 -2.20 -12.24 -10.19
C SER A 132 -3.65 -11.84 -10.00
N GLN A 133 -4.34 -11.49 -11.09
CA GLN A 133 -5.78 -11.20 -11.09
C GLN A 133 -6.57 -12.51 -11.11
N ARG A 134 -7.03 -12.93 -9.94
CA ARG A 134 -7.72 -14.22 -9.73
C ARG A 134 -9.13 -14.07 -9.24
N GLY A 135 -9.59 -12.83 -9.09
CA GLY A 135 -10.88 -12.51 -8.52
C GLY A 135 -10.84 -12.26 -7.02
N HIS A 136 -11.91 -11.61 -6.56
CA HIS A 136 -12.14 -11.28 -5.16
C HIS A 136 -13.61 -11.55 -4.82
N LEU A 137 -13.85 -12.33 -3.78
CA LEU A 137 -15.16 -12.66 -3.24
C LEU A 137 -15.35 -11.95 -1.91
N THR A 138 -16.43 -11.16 -1.78
CA THR A 138 -16.91 -10.66 -0.49
C THR A 138 -18.16 -11.46 -0.14
N LEU A 139 -18.06 -12.36 0.84
CA LEU A 139 -19.11 -13.26 1.25
C LEU A 139 -20.25 -12.54 1.97
N ALA A 140 -21.47 -12.97 1.75
CA ALA A 140 -22.67 -12.53 2.45
C ALA A 140 -23.29 -13.70 3.22
N HIS A 141 -23.59 -13.48 4.50
CA HIS A 141 -24.09 -14.50 5.42
C HIS A 141 -25.52 -14.23 5.94
N ASN A 142 -26.12 -13.13 5.55
CA ASN A 142 -27.49 -12.73 5.89
C ASN A 142 -28.09 -11.79 4.83
N ASP A 143 -29.39 -11.55 4.92
CA ASP A 143 -30.12 -10.72 3.94
C ASP A 143 -29.62 -9.27 3.89
N ALA A 144 -29.19 -8.72 5.02
CA ALA A 144 -28.66 -7.35 5.06
C ALA A 144 -27.35 -7.25 4.26
N SER A 145 -26.45 -8.22 4.44
CA SER A 145 -25.20 -8.27 3.66
C SER A 145 -25.48 -8.53 2.18
N MET A 146 -26.44 -9.39 1.82
CA MET A 146 -26.84 -9.60 0.42
C MET A 146 -27.35 -8.31 -0.23
N ARG A 147 -28.22 -7.55 0.45
CA ARG A 147 -28.69 -6.24 -0.05
C ARG A 147 -27.55 -5.24 -0.25
N THR A 148 -26.60 -5.20 0.71
CA THR A 148 -25.41 -4.35 0.59
C THR A 148 -24.55 -4.76 -0.60
N MET A 149 -24.35 -6.06 -0.85
CA MET A 149 -23.60 -6.56 -2.01
C MET A 149 -24.32 -6.22 -3.33
N ALA A 150 -25.65 -6.33 -3.39
CA ALA A 150 -26.41 -5.95 -4.56
C ALA A 150 -26.27 -4.45 -4.86
N TRP A 151 -26.40 -3.60 -3.85
CA TRP A 151 -26.20 -2.16 -4.01
C TRP A 151 -24.79 -1.81 -4.46
N ARG A 152 -23.75 -2.42 -3.85
CA ARG A 152 -22.36 -2.24 -4.31
C ARG A 152 -22.15 -2.67 -5.74
N ALA A 153 -22.76 -3.80 -6.16
CA ALA A 153 -22.66 -4.25 -7.55
C ALA A 153 -23.22 -3.20 -8.51
N GLU A 154 -24.35 -2.57 -8.18
CA GLU A 154 -24.94 -1.54 -9.03
C GLU A 154 -24.11 -0.26 -9.05
N VAL A 155 -23.59 0.22 -7.90
CA VAL A 155 -22.65 1.37 -7.86
C VAL A 155 -21.42 1.09 -8.71
N ASN A 156 -20.86 -0.11 -8.60
CA ASN A 156 -19.71 -0.53 -9.39
C ASN A 156 -20.01 -0.53 -10.89
N LYS A 157 -21.14 -1.10 -11.31
CA LYS A 157 -21.58 -1.11 -12.72
C LYS A 157 -21.75 0.29 -13.28
N LEU A 158 -22.37 1.21 -12.53
CA LEU A 158 -22.52 2.62 -12.93
C LEU A 158 -21.18 3.31 -13.18
N GLN A 159 -20.13 2.86 -12.52
CA GLN A 159 -18.75 3.34 -12.71
C GLN A 159 -17.94 2.50 -13.72
N GLY A 160 -18.57 1.53 -14.39
CA GLY A 160 -17.90 0.66 -15.37
C GLY A 160 -17.04 -0.45 -14.77
N ILE A 161 -17.21 -0.74 -13.46
CA ILE A 161 -16.42 -1.75 -12.77
C ILE A 161 -17.13 -3.11 -12.83
N ASN A 162 -16.37 -4.13 -13.22
CA ASN A 162 -16.88 -5.50 -13.29
C ASN A 162 -17.02 -6.08 -11.88
N SER A 163 -18.26 -6.09 -11.38
CA SER A 163 -18.65 -6.71 -10.12
C SER A 163 -20.07 -7.23 -10.25
N SER A 164 -20.35 -8.43 -9.73
CA SER A 164 -21.65 -9.07 -9.77
C SER A 164 -21.94 -9.81 -8.48
N VAL A 165 -23.22 -9.89 -8.13
CA VAL A 165 -23.68 -10.78 -7.05
C VAL A 165 -23.82 -12.19 -7.62
N ILE A 166 -23.29 -13.17 -6.91
CA ILE A 166 -23.39 -14.60 -7.22
C ILE A 166 -23.96 -15.35 -6.02
N ASP A 167 -24.60 -16.48 -6.27
CA ASP A 167 -25.17 -17.33 -5.22
C ASP A 167 -24.13 -18.25 -4.55
N ALA A 168 -24.54 -18.95 -3.49
CA ALA A 168 -23.67 -19.86 -2.74
C ALA A 168 -23.14 -21.02 -3.60
N GLN A 169 -23.91 -21.49 -4.58
CA GLN A 169 -23.50 -22.57 -5.47
C GLN A 169 -22.37 -22.13 -6.41
N GLU A 170 -22.46 -20.94 -6.94
CA GLU A 170 -21.41 -20.34 -7.75
C GLU A 170 -20.15 -20.03 -6.92
N VAL A 171 -20.30 -19.56 -5.66
CA VAL A 171 -19.19 -19.42 -4.72
C VAL A 171 -18.45 -20.74 -4.51
N GLY A 172 -19.19 -21.83 -4.26
CA GLY A 172 -18.61 -23.17 -4.10
C GLY A 172 -17.94 -23.72 -5.36
N LYS A 173 -18.37 -23.33 -6.57
CA LYS A 173 -17.68 -23.69 -7.81
C LYS A 173 -16.36 -22.94 -7.96
N ILE A 174 -16.30 -21.66 -7.56
CA ILE A 174 -15.07 -20.85 -7.62
C ILE A 174 -14.09 -21.30 -6.56
N VAL A 175 -14.53 -21.52 -5.32
CA VAL A 175 -13.67 -21.95 -4.20
C VAL A 175 -14.26 -23.21 -3.54
N PRO A 176 -13.96 -24.42 -4.07
CA PRO A 176 -14.56 -25.69 -3.62
C PRO A 176 -14.28 -26.07 -2.16
N HIS A 177 -13.30 -25.46 -1.53
CA HIS A 177 -12.94 -25.69 -0.12
C HIS A 177 -13.75 -24.86 0.89
N LEU A 178 -14.57 -23.91 0.42
CA LEU A 178 -15.53 -23.22 1.29
C LEU A 178 -16.69 -24.15 1.64
N ASP A 179 -17.09 -24.12 2.90
CA ASP A 179 -18.31 -24.82 3.31
C ASP A 179 -19.53 -23.96 2.95
N VAL A 180 -20.15 -24.27 1.81
CA VAL A 180 -21.38 -23.63 1.33
C VAL A 180 -22.64 -24.37 1.77
N SER A 181 -22.55 -25.34 2.68
CA SER A 181 -23.69 -26.04 3.24
C SER A 181 -24.53 -25.09 4.09
N LYS A 182 -25.83 -25.43 4.23
CA LYS A 182 -26.75 -24.65 5.09
C LYS A 182 -26.63 -25.01 6.58
N ASN A 183 -25.75 -25.96 6.93
CA ASN A 183 -25.62 -26.49 8.28
C ASN A 183 -24.54 -25.78 9.11
N THR A 184 -23.88 -24.78 8.55
CA THR A 184 -22.89 -23.95 9.25
C THR A 184 -23.59 -22.91 10.13
N ARG A 185 -22.91 -22.43 11.18
CA ARG A 185 -23.39 -21.36 12.05
C ARG A 185 -23.65 -20.06 11.29
N TYR A 186 -22.83 -19.77 10.27
CA TYR A 186 -22.94 -18.61 9.39
C TYR A 186 -22.98 -19.05 7.94
N PRO A 187 -24.15 -19.56 7.44
CA PRO A 187 -24.24 -20.07 6.08
C PRO A 187 -23.93 -18.99 5.06
N ILE A 188 -23.20 -19.37 4.01
CA ILE A 188 -22.90 -18.48 2.89
C ILE A 188 -24.17 -18.41 2.02
N LEU A 189 -24.77 -17.23 1.88
CA LEU A 189 -25.93 -17.00 1.01
C LEU A 189 -25.50 -16.64 -0.42
N GLY A 190 -24.35 -16.03 -0.58
CA GLY A 190 -23.78 -15.60 -1.84
C GLY A 190 -22.55 -14.72 -1.61
N ALA A 191 -22.11 -14.04 -2.65
CA ALA A 191 -20.98 -13.12 -2.59
C ALA A 191 -21.10 -11.99 -3.62
N LEU A 192 -20.41 -10.89 -3.35
CA LEU A 192 -20.02 -9.95 -4.40
C LEU A 192 -18.72 -10.47 -5.03
N TYR A 193 -18.78 -10.86 -6.29
CA TYR A 193 -17.63 -11.31 -7.08
C TYR A 193 -17.08 -10.17 -7.92
N HIS A 194 -15.77 -9.96 -7.82
CA HIS A 194 -15.03 -8.93 -8.54
C HIS A 194 -13.85 -9.57 -9.28
N PRO A 195 -14.01 -9.96 -10.56
CA PRO A 195 -12.99 -10.65 -11.34
C PRO A 195 -11.65 -9.90 -11.47
N PRO A 196 -11.61 -8.55 -11.60
CA PRO A 196 -10.35 -7.81 -11.69
C PRO A 196 -9.52 -7.81 -10.41
N GLY A 197 -10.10 -8.24 -9.29
CA GLY A 197 -9.38 -8.34 -8.03
C GLY A 197 -8.31 -9.43 -8.03
N GLY A 198 -7.34 -9.34 -7.13
CA GLY A 198 -6.26 -10.33 -7.05
C GLY A 198 -5.25 -10.03 -5.96
N ILE A 199 -4.09 -10.63 -6.11
CA ILE A 199 -2.94 -10.46 -5.21
C ILE A 199 -1.71 -10.00 -5.99
N ILE A 200 -0.78 -9.33 -5.29
CA ILE A 200 0.48 -8.86 -5.85
C ILE A 200 1.62 -9.14 -4.87
N ARG A 201 2.87 -9.07 -5.32
CA ARG A 201 4.03 -9.13 -4.42
C ARG A 201 4.39 -7.72 -3.96
N HIS A 202 4.07 -7.43 -2.71
CA HIS A 202 4.25 -6.10 -2.12
C HIS A 202 5.73 -5.66 -2.05
N ASP A 203 6.64 -6.56 -1.76
CA ASP A 203 8.08 -6.31 -1.80
C ASP A 203 8.57 -5.97 -3.22
N ALA A 204 8.12 -6.73 -4.22
CA ALA A 204 8.47 -6.49 -5.62
C ALA A 204 7.98 -5.13 -6.13
N VAL A 205 6.79 -4.69 -5.72
CA VAL A 205 6.28 -3.35 -6.06
C VAL A 205 7.16 -2.26 -5.45
N ASN A 206 7.48 -2.37 -4.14
CA ASN A 206 8.32 -1.39 -3.47
C ASN A 206 9.72 -1.30 -4.11
N TRP A 207 10.36 -2.45 -4.34
CA TRP A 207 11.67 -2.49 -4.99
C TRP A 207 11.63 -2.03 -6.44
N GLY A 208 10.55 -2.32 -7.15
CA GLY A 208 10.35 -1.86 -8.51
C GLY A 208 10.27 -0.34 -8.61
N TYR A 209 9.46 0.29 -7.75
CA TYR A 209 9.39 1.75 -7.66
C TYR A 209 10.70 2.38 -7.22
N ALA A 210 11.34 1.83 -6.17
CA ALA A 210 12.62 2.34 -5.68
C ALA A 210 13.71 2.31 -6.77
N ARG A 211 13.83 1.17 -7.45
CA ARG A 211 14.78 1.00 -8.56
C ARG A 211 14.51 1.96 -9.71
N ALA A 212 13.25 2.17 -10.06
CA ALA A 212 12.87 3.05 -11.15
C ALA A 212 13.08 4.53 -10.78
N ALA A 213 12.75 4.93 -9.55
CA ALA A 213 12.97 6.29 -9.05
C ALA A 213 14.46 6.62 -8.95
N ASP A 214 15.28 5.74 -8.37
CA ASP A 214 16.73 5.89 -8.29
C ASP A 214 17.38 6.04 -9.67
N HIS A 215 16.96 5.22 -10.63
CA HIS A 215 17.43 5.31 -12.02
C HIS A 215 17.18 6.68 -12.66
N MET A 216 16.14 7.39 -12.23
CA MET A 216 15.82 8.75 -12.69
C MET A 216 16.47 9.86 -11.85
N GLY A 217 17.23 9.51 -10.80
CA GLY A 217 18.00 10.46 -9.98
C GLY A 217 17.36 10.83 -8.64
N VAL A 218 16.27 10.16 -8.24
CA VAL A 218 15.72 10.28 -6.88
C VAL A 218 16.64 9.58 -5.89
N GLU A 219 16.85 10.14 -4.71
CA GLU A 219 17.67 9.56 -3.68
C GLU A 219 16.85 8.94 -2.55
N ILE A 220 17.15 7.68 -2.19
CA ILE A 220 16.43 6.94 -1.15
C ILE A 220 17.38 6.75 0.03
N HIS A 221 17.03 7.32 1.17
CA HIS A 221 17.81 7.31 2.39
C HIS A 221 17.12 6.49 3.47
N GLN A 222 17.51 5.22 3.59
CA GLN A 222 17.11 4.35 4.69
C GLN A 222 17.84 4.74 5.97
N GLN A 223 17.31 4.31 7.13
CA GLN A 223 17.87 4.59 8.46
C GLN A 223 18.14 6.09 8.68
N THR A 224 17.22 6.91 8.15
CA THR A 224 17.27 8.36 8.24
C THR A 224 15.95 8.85 8.84
N GLU A 225 15.92 8.97 10.16
CA GLU A 225 14.74 9.39 10.90
C GLU A 225 14.56 10.90 10.83
N VAL A 226 13.34 11.35 10.56
CA VAL A 226 12.97 12.77 10.67
C VAL A 226 12.67 13.06 12.13
N LEU A 227 13.42 14.01 12.70
CA LEU A 227 13.36 14.43 14.08
C LEU A 227 12.57 15.72 14.28
N GLY A 228 12.39 16.50 13.22
CA GLY A 228 11.61 17.74 13.22
C GLY A 228 11.47 18.32 11.82
N ILE A 229 10.42 19.10 11.63
CA ILE A 229 10.17 19.87 10.40
C ILE A 229 10.17 21.35 10.78
N GLU A 230 11.05 22.12 10.15
CA GLU A 230 11.20 23.53 10.40
C GLU A 230 10.17 24.33 9.60
N THR A 231 9.52 25.28 10.28
CA THR A 231 8.58 26.21 9.64
C THR A 231 8.91 27.64 10.01
N LYS A 232 8.72 28.55 9.05
CA LYS A 232 8.80 29.98 9.27
C LYS A 232 7.58 30.66 8.63
N GLU A 233 6.87 31.46 9.41
CA GLU A 233 5.67 32.19 8.92
C GLU A 233 4.63 31.24 8.28
N GLY A 234 4.42 30.04 8.87
CA GLY A 234 3.47 29.05 8.36
C GLY A 234 3.93 28.27 7.12
N LYS A 235 5.19 28.37 6.72
CA LYS A 235 5.78 27.68 5.56
C LYS A 235 6.92 26.78 5.97
N VAL A 236 7.03 25.62 5.33
CA VAL A 236 8.16 24.70 5.51
C VAL A 236 9.45 25.34 5.00
N THR A 237 10.53 25.19 5.76
CA THR A 237 11.87 25.70 5.39
C THR A 237 12.95 24.63 5.44
N GLY A 238 12.70 23.50 6.14
CA GLY A 238 13.65 22.42 6.22
C GLY A 238 13.18 21.24 7.06
N VAL A 239 14.01 20.21 7.10
CA VAL A 239 13.78 18.99 7.85
C VAL A 239 15.06 18.62 8.63
N ASN A 240 14.93 18.40 9.92
CA ASN A 240 15.99 17.89 10.78
C ASN A 240 15.93 16.36 10.81
N THR A 241 17.03 15.71 10.51
CA THR A 241 17.12 14.25 10.46
C THR A 241 18.20 13.71 11.37
N SER A 242 18.19 12.42 11.65
CA SER A 242 19.27 11.72 12.37
C SER A 242 20.63 11.77 11.65
N ARG A 243 20.66 12.21 10.38
CA ARG A 243 21.89 12.32 9.56
C ARG A 243 22.23 13.77 9.20
N GLY A 244 21.53 14.75 9.74
CA GLY A 244 21.76 16.16 9.51
C GLY A 244 20.53 16.91 9.00
N HIS A 245 20.71 18.21 8.75
CA HIS A 245 19.67 19.11 8.29
C HIS A 245 19.56 19.11 6.76
N ILE A 246 18.34 19.20 6.27
CA ILE A 246 17.99 19.35 4.84
C ILE A 246 17.16 20.62 4.67
N SER A 247 17.57 21.54 3.81
CA SER A 247 16.74 22.66 3.37
C SER A 247 15.77 22.18 2.29
N THR A 248 14.48 22.46 2.46
CA THR A 248 13.41 22.20 1.48
C THR A 248 12.21 23.07 1.76
N ASN A 249 11.45 23.39 0.72
CA ASN A 249 10.16 24.09 0.85
C ASN A 249 8.96 23.16 0.64
N MET A 250 9.19 21.86 0.40
CA MET A 250 8.13 20.90 0.13
C MET A 250 8.40 19.56 0.86
N VAL A 251 7.50 19.18 1.75
CA VAL A 251 7.51 17.93 2.47
C VAL A 251 6.22 17.16 2.19
N VAL A 252 6.35 15.90 1.76
CA VAL A 252 5.24 14.95 1.60
C VAL A 252 5.30 13.95 2.74
N SER A 253 4.27 13.90 3.58
CA SER A 253 4.15 12.89 4.64
C SER A 253 3.39 11.67 4.14
N ALA A 254 4.07 10.52 3.96
CA ALA A 254 3.52 9.23 3.59
C ALA A 254 3.83 8.18 4.67
N THR A 255 3.53 8.51 5.92
CA THR A 255 4.08 7.86 7.13
C THR A 255 3.14 6.88 7.80
N ALA A 256 1.95 6.61 7.21
CA ALA A 256 0.96 5.65 7.71
C ALA A 256 0.71 5.81 9.22
N GLY A 257 0.85 4.77 10.02
CA GLY A 257 0.58 4.80 11.46
C GLY A 257 1.35 5.86 12.27
N TRP A 258 2.40 6.49 11.72
CA TRP A 258 3.09 7.63 12.37
C TRP A 258 2.64 9.00 11.84
N ALA A 259 1.55 9.05 11.09
CA ALA A 259 1.07 10.30 10.46
C ALA A 259 0.81 11.42 11.48
N SER A 260 0.17 11.12 12.60
CA SER A 260 -0.06 12.11 13.68
C SER A 260 1.24 12.64 14.24
N THR A 261 2.23 11.76 14.53
CA THR A 261 3.53 12.15 15.09
C THR A 261 4.29 13.12 14.16
N ILE A 262 4.28 12.84 12.85
CA ILE A 262 4.95 13.71 11.87
C ILE A 262 4.18 15.02 11.68
N SER A 263 2.86 14.98 11.62
CA SER A 263 2.04 16.18 11.47
C SER A 263 2.09 17.09 12.70
N ASP A 264 2.24 16.54 13.90
CA ASP A 264 2.43 17.30 15.14
C ASP A 264 3.72 18.15 15.12
N MET A 265 4.76 17.74 14.35
CA MET A 265 6.00 18.53 14.20
C MET A 265 5.77 19.91 13.57
N VAL A 266 4.68 20.05 12.81
CA VAL A 266 4.27 21.31 12.18
C VAL A 266 2.97 21.90 12.77
N GLY A 267 2.49 21.35 13.88
CA GLY A 267 1.28 21.81 14.58
C GLY A 267 -0.04 21.43 13.90
N VAL A 268 -0.02 20.52 12.93
CA VAL A 268 -1.24 20.06 12.22
C VAL A 268 -1.82 18.83 12.91
N LYS A 269 -3.05 18.94 13.42
CA LYS A 269 -3.76 17.83 14.05
C LYS A 269 -4.45 16.97 13.00
N MET A 270 -4.17 15.66 13.03
CA MET A 270 -4.80 14.68 12.15
C MET A 270 -5.93 13.95 12.87
N PRO A 271 -7.15 13.89 12.30
CA PRO A 271 -8.27 13.18 12.87
C PRO A 271 -8.14 11.68 12.58
N LEU A 272 -7.11 11.05 13.14
CA LEU A 272 -6.87 9.62 12.94
C LEU A 272 -6.30 8.96 14.19
N ILE A 273 -6.55 7.65 14.30
CA ILE A 273 -6.08 6.80 15.41
C ILE A 273 -5.34 5.61 14.80
N THR A 274 -4.17 5.29 15.37
CA THR A 274 -3.36 4.16 14.89
C THR A 274 -3.71 2.88 15.63
N HIS A 275 -4.07 1.85 14.86
CA HIS A 275 -4.37 0.50 15.38
C HIS A 275 -3.50 -0.56 14.69
N PRO A 276 -3.08 -1.61 15.39
CA PRO A 276 -2.50 -2.79 14.78
C PRO A 276 -3.56 -3.55 13.96
N LEU A 277 -3.15 -4.09 12.83
CA LEU A 277 -3.89 -5.08 12.07
C LEU A 277 -3.00 -6.29 11.86
N GLN A 278 -3.41 -7.42 12.44
CA GLN A 278 -2.61 -8.63 12.46
C GLN A 278 -2.89 -9.52 11.24
N ALA A 279 -1.88 -10.26 10.84
CA ALA A 279 -1.96 -11.24 9.78
C ALA A 279 -1.11 -12.47 10.12
N ALA A 280 -1.43 -13.60 9.48
CA ALA A 280 -0.70 -14.84 9.64
C ALA A 280 -0.49 -15.52 8.28
N VAL A 281 0.52 -16.38 8.21
CA VAL A 281 0.82 -17.19 7.02
C VAL A 281 1.09 -18.65 7.41
N THR A 282 0.57 -19.57 6.58
CA THR A 282 0.77 -21.01 6.78
C THR A 282 2.02 -21.54 6.12
N GLU A 283 2.33 -22.82 6.37
CA GLU A 283 3.20 -23.62 5.51
C GLU A 283 2.65 -23.67 4.07
N PRO A 284 3.52 -23.80 3.06
CA PRO A 284 3.09 -23.89 1.67
C PRO A 284 2.44 -25.25 1.39
N VAL A 285 1.32 -25.20 0.67
CA VAL A 285 0.61 -26.38 0.16
C VAL A 285 0.28 -26.18 -1.31
N LYS A 286 -0.16 -27.24 -1.99
CA LYS A 286 -0.63 -27.10 -3.38
C LYS A 286 -1.69 -26.01 -3.47
N VAL A 287 -1.59 -25.13 -4.50
CA VAL A 287 -2.54 -24.05 -4.71
C VAL A 287 -3.94 -24.61 -4.99
N PHE A 288 -4.93 -24.19 -4.18
CA PHE A 288 -6.33 -24.62 -4.26
C PHE A 288 -7.33 -23.49 -4.03
N ILE A 289 -6.89 -22.32 -3.59
CA ILE A 289 -7.73 -21.12 -3.44
C ILE A 289 -7.44 -20.18 -4.62
N PRO A 290 -8.30 -20.17 -5.66
CA PRO A 290 -8.04 -19.39 -6.87
C PRO A 290 -8.38 -17.92 -6.75
N ALA A 291 -9.17 -17.53 -5.73
CA ALA A 291 -9.62 -16.14 -5.54
C ALA A 291 -9.36 -15.67 -4.09
N VAL A 292 -9.30 -14.37 -3.90
CA VAL A 292 -9.33 -13.78 -2.55
C VAL A 292 -10.72 -13.96 -1.96
N VAL A 293 -10.82 -14.45 -0.75
CA VAL A 293 -12.10 -14.64 -0.03
C VAL A 293 -12.11 -13.75 1.20
N VAL A 294 -13.19 -12.99 1.38
CA VAL A 294 -13.37 -12.08 2.52
C VAL A 294 -14.75 -12.30 3.12
N SER A 295 -14.82 -12.47 4.43
CA SER A 295 -16.06 -12.50 5.20
C SER A 295 -16.08 -11.36 6.22
N GLY A 296 -16.92 -10.35 5.98
CA GLY A 296 -17.12 -9.27 6.94
C GLY A 296 -17.83 -9.73 8.22
N SER A 297 -18.73 -10.67 8.14
CA SER A 297 -19.48 -11.21 9.30
C SER A 297 -18.60 -12.04 10.25
N LEU A 298 -17.60 -12.73 9.71
CA LEU A 298 -16.63 -13.52 10.49
C LEU A 298 -15.32 -12.76 10.71
N HIS A 299 -15.20 -11.54 10.16
CA HIS A 299 -14.01 -10.68 10.28
C HIS A 299 -12.71 -11.38 9.86
N VAL A 300 -12.77 -12.18 8.79
CA VAL A 300 -11.60 -12.85 8.24
C VAL A 300 -11.50 -12.68 6.73
N TYR A 301 -10.29 -12.73 6.24
CA TYR A 301 -10.01 -12.91 4.82
C TYR A 301 -8.89 -13.92 4.63
N VAL A 302 -8.89 -14.56 3.47
CA VAL A 302 -7.85 -15.49 3.05
C VAL A 302 -7.52 -15.30 1.58
N SER A 303 -6.24 -15.41 1.28
CA SER A 303 -5.72 -15.56 -0.08
C SER A 303 -4.62 -16.61 -0.07
N GLN A 304 -4.32 -17.18 -1.24
CA GLN A 304 -3.21 -18.11 -1.36
C GLN A 304 -2.16 -17.56 -2.32
N THR A 305 -0.89 -17.60 -1.89
CA THR A 305 0.23 -17.15 -2.72
C THR A 305 0.48 -18.11 -3.87
N ASP A 306 1.22 -17.66 -4.90
CA ASP A 306 1.64 -18.55 -6.01
C ASP A 306 2.59 -19.66 -5.58
N ARG A 307 3.21 -19.53 -4.41
CA ARG A 307 4.07 -20.57 -3.80
C ARG A 307 3.32 -21.56 -2.91
N GLY A 308 2.04 -21.27 -2.61
CA GLY A 308 1.15 -22.16 -1.89
C GLY A 308 0.84 -21.79 -0.44
N GLU A 309 1.48 -20.76 0.15
CA GLU A 309 1.14 -20.32 1.49
C GLU A 309 -0.25 -19.64 1.51
N LEU A 310 -1.07 -19.95 2.52
CA LEU A 310 -2.29 -19.22 2.80
C LEU A 310 -1.94 -18.01 3.67
N VAL A 311 -2.41 -16.85 3.26
CA VAL A 311 -2.26 -15.58 3.99
C VAL A 311 -3.63 -15.19 4.54
N PHE A 312 -3.70 -15.02 5.85
CA PHE A 312 -4.92 -14.67 6.57
C PHE A 312 -4.78 -13.31 7.23
N GLY A 313 -5.90 -12.64 7.38
CA GLY A 313 -6.06 -11.54 8.29
C GLY A 313 -7.43 -11.57 8.94
N ALA A 314 -7.58 -10.76 9.96
CA ALA A 314 -8.80 -10.65 10.74
C ALA A 314 -9.13 -9.18 11.03
N SER A 315 -9.90 -8.94 12.09
CA SER A 315 -10.25 -7.60 12.58
C SER A 315 -9.04 -6.75 12.93
N VAL A 316 -9.22 -5.45 12.89
CA VAL A 316 -8.30 -4.48 13.49
C VAL A 316 -8.31 -4.68 15.00
N ASP A 317 -7.14 -4.62 15.64
CA ASP A 317 -7.06 -4.71 17.10
C ASP A 317 -7.89 -3.59 17.75
N PRO A 318 -8.67 -3.88 18.80
CA PRO A 318 -9.61 -2.91 19.35
C PRO A 318 -8.92 -1.75 20.10
N TYR A 319 -7.64 -1.90 20.45
CA TYR A 319 -6.90 -0.92 21.22
C TYR A 319 -5.86 -0.19 20.34
N PRO A 320 -5.80 1.16 20.41
CA PRO A 320 -4.75 1.92 19.77
C PRO A 320 -3.36 1.49 20.28
N SER A 321 -2.45 1.21 19.36
CA SER A 321 -1.10 0.78 19.71
C SER A 321 -0.16 0.91 18.52
N TYR A 322 1.14 1.04 18.80
CA TYR A 322 2.21 0.94 17.81
C TYR A 322 2.88 -0.45 17.81
N SER A 323 2.25 -1.45 18.43
CA SER A 323 2.77 -2.83 18.39
C SER A 323 2.68 -3.41 16.98
N MET A 324 3.78 -3.99 16.52
CA MET A 324 3.84 -4.72 15.25
C MET A 324 4.01 -6.24 15.46
N ARG A 325 3.65 -6.72 16.64
CA ARG A 325 3.72 -8.12 17.03
C ARG A 325 2.34 -8.77 16.97
N GLY A 326 2.30 -10.06 16.70
CA GLY A 326 1.10 -10.87 16.81
C GLY A 326 0.77 -11.22 18.26
N SER A 327 -0.50 -11.57 18.52
CA SER A 327 -1.00 -11.99 19.82
C SER A 327 -1.67 -13.38 19.73
N LEU A 328 -1.79 -14.07 20.87
CA LEU A 328 -2.48 -15.35 20.93
C LEU A 328 -3.98 -15.19 20.68
N GLU A 329 -4.58 -14.14 21.21
CA GLU A 329 -6.00 -13.81 21.04
C GLU A 329 -6.37 -13.67 19.54
N PHE A 330 -5.49 -13.05 18.75
CA PHE A 330 -5.66 -12.99 17.32
C PHE A 330 -5.64 -14.39 16.69
N THR A 331 -4.70 -15.25 17.09
CA THR A 331 -4.58 -16.61 16.55
C THR A 331 -5.82 -17.45 16.87
N GLU A 332 -6.33 -17.37 18.10
CA GLU A 332 -7.53 -18.07 18.53
C GLU A 332 -8.78 -17.59 17.75
N SER A 333 -8.96 -16.27 17.63
CA SER A 333 -10.05 -15.67 16.87
C SER A 333 -9.98 -16.04 15.38
N LEU A 334 -8.80 -15.92 14.79
CA LEU A 334 -8.56 -16.30 13.40
C LEU A 334 -8.89 -17.77 13.16
N ALA A 335 -8.36 -18.68 14.00
CA ALA A 335 -8.59 -20.10 13.85
C ALA A 335 -10.09 -20.45 13.98
N THR A 336 -10.78 -19.89 14.96
CA THR A 336 -12.21 -20.09 15.15
C THR A 336 -13.01 -19.72 13.91
N HIS A 337 -12.75 -18.54 13.35
CA HIS A 337 -13.56 -18.01 12.24
C HIS A 337 -13.19 -18.63 10.89
N ILE A 338 -11.91 -18.85 10.63
CA ILE A 338 -11.50 -19.38 9.32
C ILE A 338 -11.87 -20.87 9.17
N LEU A 339 -11.89 -21.65 10.26
CA LEU A 339 -12.28 -23.04 10.25
C LEU A 339 -13.81 -23.24 10.07
N GLU A 340 -14.61 -22.24 10.42
CA GLU A 340 -16.04 -22.22 10.04
C GLU A 340 -16.24 -22.09 8.53
N LEU A 341 -15.36 -21.32 7.85
CA LEU A 341 -15.43 -21.17 6.39
C LEU A 341 -14.78 -22.33 5.64
N MET A 342 -13.68 -22.85 6.16
CA MET A 342 -12.82 -23.84 5.49
C MET A 342 -12.34 -24.92 6.49
N PRO A 343 -13.18 -25.86 6.91
CA PRO A 343 -12.78 -26.90 7.88
C PRO A 343 -11.58 -27.73 7.42
N SER A 344 -11.39 -27.88 6.12
CA SER A 344 -10.32 -28.69 5.52
C SER A 344 -8.90 -28.20 5.79
N ILE A 345 -8.72 -26.95 6.21
CA ILE A 345 -7.37 -26.39 6.46
C ILE A 345 -6.91 -26.51 7.92
N GLY A 346 -7.69 -27.14 8.78
CA GLY A 346 -7.42 -27.24 10.23
C GLY A 346 -6.11 -27.93 10.61
N SER A 347 -5.51 -28.70 9.71
CA SER A 347 -4.22 -29.37 9.95
C SER A 347 -2.99 -28.54 9.55
N LEU A 348 -3.18 -27.38 8.90
CA LEU A 348 -2.08 -26.55 8.43
C LEU A 348 -1.39 -25.84 9.59
N LYS A 349 -0.07 -25.75 9.51
CA LYS A 349 0.74 -25.05 10.51
C LYS A 349 0.91 -23.57 10.17
N LEU A 350 0.74 -22.70 11.17
CA LEU A 350 1.11 -21.31 11.05
C LEU A 350 2.63 -21.18 11.17
N LEU A 351 3.25 -20.56 10.16
CA LEU A 351 4.70 -20.31 10.15
C LEU A 351 5.06 -18.95 10.73
N ARG A 352 4.20 -17.96 10.55
CA ARG A 352 4.48 -16.57 10.98
C ARG A 352 3.20 -15.83 11.25
N GLN A 353 3.30 -14.93 12.21
CA GLN A 353 2.30 -13.92 12.56
C GLN A 353 2.98 -12.57 12.73
N TRP A 354 2.31 -11.50 12.34
CA TRP A 354 2.81 -10.12 12.44
C TRP A 354 1.66 -9.14 12.51
N ALA A 355 1.95 -7.86 12.80
CA ALA A 355 0.99 -6.78 12.68
C ALA A 355 1.54 -5.64 11.81
N GLY A 356 0.68 -5.01 11.04
CA GLY A 356 0.89 -3.71 10.41
C GLY A 356 0.13 -2.62 11.15
N LEU A 357 0.57 -1.37 11.04
CA LEU A 357 -0.11 -0.23 11.65
C LEU A 357 -1.06 0.41 10.65
N CYS A 358 -2.31 0.54 11.05
CA CYS A 358 -3.38 1.19 10.29
C CYS A 358 -3.71 2.54 10.91
N ASP A 359 -3.60 3.59 10.14
CA ASP A 359 -3.99 4.96 10.48
C ASP A 359 -5.47 5.18 10.12
N MET A 360 -6.35 4.91 11.10
CA MET A 360 -7.80 4.90 10.91
C MET A 360 -8.39 6.30 11.01
N THR A 361 -9.09 6.73 9.96
CA THR A 361 -9.89 7.96 9.93
C THR A 361 -11.34 7.69 10.34
N PRO A 362 -12.10 8.70 10.79
CA PRO A 362 -13.50 8.51 11.20
C PRO A 362 -14.42 7.99 10.10
N ASP A 363 -14.14 8.34 8.84
CA ASP A 363 -14.93 7.95 7.67
C ASP A 363 -14.33 6.80 6.84
N TYR A 364 -13.22 6.23 7.30
CA TYR A 364 -12.51 5.13 6.62
C TYR A 364 -11.97 5.47 5.24
N SER A 365 -11.77 6.75 4.95
CA SER A 365 -11.17 7.23 3.69
C SER A 365 -9.88 7.99 3.96
N PRO A 366 -8.92 7.97 3.01
CA PRO A 366 -7.62 8.60 3.21
C PRO A 366 -7.72 10.11 3.37
N ILE A 367 -6.66 10.73 3.88
CA ILE A 367 -6.44 12.17 3.88
C ILE A 367 -5.32 12.46 2.89
N MET A 368 -5.64 13.17 1.81
CA MET A 368 -4.69 13.49 0.74
C MET A 368 -4.74 14.99 0.40
N GLY A 369 -3.57 15.59 0.28
CA GLY A 369 -3.48 16.96 -0.21
C GLY A 369 -2.83 17.93 0.74
N PHE A 370 -3.21 19.20 0.59
CA PHE A 370 -2.65 20.32 1.35
C PHE A 370 -3.11 20.31 2.81
N THR A 371 -2.25 20.90 3.64
CA THR A 371 -2.55 21.22 5.04
C THR A 371 -2.55 22.75 5.23
N PRO A 372 -2.92 23.25 6.40
CA PRO A 372 -2.79 24.69 6.71
C PRO A 372 -1.34 25.21 6.68
N VAL A 373 -0.33 24.34 6.71
CA VAL A 373 1.08 24.71 6.62
C VAL A 373 1.54 24.62 5.16
N GLU A 374 1.92 25.74 4.59
CA GLU A 374 2.41 25.80 3.20
C GLU A 374 3.69 24.97 3.04
N GLY A 375 3.71 24.11 2.01
CA GLY A 375 4.82 23.21 1.76
C GLY A 375 4.77 21.89 2.56
N PHE A 376 3.75 21.67 3.41
CA PHE A 376 3.52 20.40 4.07
C PHE A 376 2.25 19.74 3.52
N VAL A 377 2.40 18.66 2.76
CA VAL A 377 1.28 17.89 2.18
C VAL A 377 1.26 16.48 2.73
N VAL A 378 0.07 15.88 2.77
CA VAL A 378 -0.16 14.59 3.43
C VAL A 378 -0.78 13.57 2.49
N ASP A 379 -0.38 12.32 2.68
CA ASP A 379 -0.85 11.11 2.01
C ASP A 379 -0.96 10.01 3.09
N VAL A 380 -2.01 10.08 3.89
CA VAL A 380 -2.17 9.35 5.16
C VAL A 380 -3.63 8.93 5.39
N GLY A 381 -3.94 8.29 6.52
CA GLY A 381 -5.30 7.89 6.87
C GLY A 381 -5.82 6.71 6.06
N TRP A 382 -4.94 5.84 5.62
CA TRP A 382 -5.25 4.76 4.70
C TRP A 382 -5.97 3.57 5.33
N GLY A 383 -5.91 3.45 6.65
CA GLY A 383 -6.52 2.34 7.35
C GLY A 383 -6.12 0.99 6.78
N THR A 384 -7.12 0.18 6.40
CA THR A 384 -6.92 -1.14 5.81
C THR A 384 -6.81 -1.14 4.27
N TYR A 385 -6.87 0.02 3.63
CA TYR A 385 -6.97 0.15 2.16
C TYR A 385 -5.69 0.61 1.47
N GLY A 386 -4.66 1.00 2.22
CA GLY A 386 -3.52 1.75 1.74
C GLY A 386 -2.75 1.08 0.61
N TYR A 387 -2.34 -0.17 0.77
CA TYR A 387 -1.43 -0.78 -0.21
C TYR A 387 -1.99 -0.81 -1.63
N LYS A 388 -3.27 -1.13 -1.77
CA LYS A 388 -3.93 -1.17 -3.09
C LYS A 388 -4.09 0.20 -3.75
N ALA A 389 -3.92 1.28 -3.00
CA ALA A 389 -3.94 2.66 -3.48
C ALA A 389 -2.56 3.19 -3.92
N GLY A 390 -1.47 2.50 -3.61
CA GLY A 390 -0.12 3.01 -3.77
C GLY A 390 0.18 3.68 -5.12
N PRO A 391 -0.09 3.05 -6.27
CA PRO A 391 0.16 3.68 -7.56
C PRO A 391 -0.63 4.96 -7.79
N VAL A 392 -1.95 4.94 -7.57
CA VAL A 392 -2.81 6.11 -7.82
C VAL A 392 -2.53 7.22 -6.83
N SER A 393 -2.28 6.89 -5.57
CA SER A 393 -1.87 7.87 -4.56
C SER A 393 -0.58 8.57 -4.99
N GLY A 394 0.45 7.80 -5.34
CA GLY A 394 1.71 8.36 -5.81
C GLY A 394 1.55 9.24 -7.05
N GLU A 395 0.74 8.82 -8.03
CA GLU A 395 0.46 9.60 -9.25
C GLU A 395 -0.22 10.94 -8.91
N GLN A 396 -1.25 10.91 -8.06
CA GLN A 396 -2.03 12.11 -7.71
C GLN A 396 -1.25 13.06 -6.80
N MET A 397 -0.49 12.53 -5.83
CA MET A 397 0.37 13.35 -4.98
C MET A 397 1.52 13.99 -5.76
N ALA A 398 2.10 13.27 -6.71
CA ALA A 398 3.11 13.85 -7.61
C ALA A 398 2.53 15.00 -8.44
N GLN A 399 1.32 14.85 -8.98
CA GLN A 399 0.62 15.91 -9.71
C GLN A 399 0.34 17.13 -8.81
N LEU A 400 -0.14 16.89 -7.57
CA LEU A 400 -0.41 17.95 -6.60
C LEU A 400 0.85 18.74 -6.27
N VAL A 401 1.94 18.07 -5.96
CA VAL A 401 3.23 18.70 -5.63
C VAL A 401 3.78 19.49 -6.83
N ALA A 402 3.75 18.91 -8.02
CA ALA A 402 4.31 19.54 -9.21
C ALA A 402 3.51 20.73 -9.72
N THR A 403 2.19 20.74 -9.54
CA THR A 403 1.31 21.77 -10.09
C THR A 403 0.82 22.79 -9.06
N GLY A 404 0.93 22.48 -7.77
CA GLY A 404 0.33 23.29 -6.70
C GLY A 404 -1.21 23.28 -6.70
N LYS A 405 -1.84 22.32 -7.40
CA LYS A 405 -3.30 22.20 -7.51
C LYS A 405 -3.76 20.82 -7.10
N THR A 406 -4.87 20.75 -6.36
CA THR A 406 -5.49 19.47 -5.99
C THR A 406 -6.09 18.80 -7.24
N PRO A 407 -5.64 17.59 -7.61
CA PRO A 407 -6.27 16.81 -8.67
C PRO A 407 -7.72 16.45 -8.33
N GLU A 408 -8.60 16.41 -9.34
CA GLU A 408 -10.02 16.11 -9.16
C GLU A 408 -10.24 14.77 -8.44
N LEU A 409 -9.48 13.73 -8.81
CA LEU A 409 -9.64 12.38 -8.29
C LEU A 409 -9.41 12.27 -6.77
N ILE A 410 -8.69 13.21 -6.15
CA ILE A 410 -8.43 13.23 -4.71
C ILE A 410 -9.09 14.40 -3.98
N SER A 411 -9.86 15.22 -4.68
CA SER A 411 -10.46 16.43 -4.08
C SER A 411 -11.39 16.11 -2.90
N ALA A 412 -12.11 14.99 -2.96
CA ALA A 412 -12.99 14.53 -1.88
C ALA A 412 -12.22 14.08 -0.62
N PHE A 413 -10.92 13.79 -0.73
CA PHE A 413 -10.10 13.30 0.37
C PHE A 413 -9.32 14.40 1.12
N ALA A 414 -9.67 15.67 0.89
CA ALA A 414 -9.04 16.79 1.58
C ALA A 414 -9.23 16.71 3.10
N LEU A 415 -8.24 17.23 3.85
CA LEU A 415 -8.31 17.28 5.32
C LEU A 415 -9.50 18.14 5.81
N SER A 416 -9.85 19.21 5.07
CA SER A 416 -10.96 20.10 5.41
C SER A 416 -12.32 19.41 5.47
N ARG A 417 -12.51 18.25 4.79
CA ARG A 417 -13.80 17.53 4.76
C ARG A 417 -14.35 17.18 6.16
N PHE A 418 -13.47 17.05 7.17
CA PHE A 418 -13.89 16.77 8.53
C PHE A 418 -14.48 18.02 9.23
N ALA A 419 -14.00 19.20 8.89
CA ALA A 419 -14.56 20.45 9.37
C ALA A 419 -15.84 20.82 8.62
N ASP A 420 -15.89 20.53 7.32
CA ASP A 420 -17.00 20.86 6.43
C ASP A 420 -18.14 19.84 6.49
N GLY A 421 -17.95 18.68 7.16
CA GLY A 421 -18.92 17.59 7.24
C GLY A 421 -19.09 16.78 5.95
N ASN A 422 -18.21 16.96 4.95
CA ASN A 422 -18.27 16.28 3.64
C ASN A 422 -17.54 14.92 3.68
N LEU A 423 -17.96 14.03 4.55
CA LEU A 423 -17.31 12.74 4.78
C LEU A 423 -17.49 11.78 3.60
N VAL A 424 -16.45 10.98 3.32
CA VAL A 424 -16.47 9.91 2.30
C VAL A 424 -16.53 8.55 3.01
N GLY A 425 -17.76 8.03 3.21
CA GLY A 425 -18.01 6.89 4.08
C GLY A 425 -17.70 5.53 3.45
N GLU A 426 -16.45 5.06 3.50
CA GLU A 426 -16.04 3.74 3.01
C GLU A 426 -16.10 2.62 4.07
N LYS A 427 -16.65 2.86 5.26
CA LYS A 427 -16.71 1.88 6.34
C LYS A 427 -17.29 0.54 5.92
N GLY A 428 -18.39 0.54 5.16
CA GLY A 428 -19.02 -0.68 4.66
C GLY A 428 -18.20 -1.47 3.64
N ALA A 429 -17.14 -0.90 3.07
CA ALA A 429 -16.20 -1.61 2.21
C ALA A 429 -15.04 -2.24 3.01
N ALA A 430 -14.83 -1.82 4.27
CA ALA A 430 -13.90 -2.43 5.19
C ALA A 430 -14.47 -3.78 5.64
N SER A 431 -14.11 -4.83 4.99
CA SER A 431 -14.56 -6.20 5.34
C SER A 431 -13.89 -6.75 6.61
N VAL A 432 -13.25 -5.91 7.39
CA VAL A 432 -12.56 -6.25 8.65
C VAL A 432 -13.20 -5.43 9.75
N GLY A 433 -13.73 -6.10 10.71
CA GLY A 433 -14.62 -5.71 11.78
C GLY A 433 -14.55 -4.33 12.42
N HIS A 434 -15.60 -4.02 13.09
CA HIS A 434 -15.82 -2.79 13.88
C HIS A 434 -16.27 -3.13 15.26
#